data_06e7b4e42bef874f1c8f133db4d7a7c9
#
_entry.id   06e7b4e42bef874f1c8f133db4d7a7c9
#
_cell.length_a   1.000
_cell.length_b   1.000
_cell.length_c   1.000
_cell.angle_alpha   90.00
_cell.angle_beta   90.00
_cell.angle_gamma   90.00
#
_symmetry.space_group_name_H-M   'P 1'
#
loop_
_entity.id
_entity.type
_entity.pdbx_description
1 polymer ?
#
loop_
_entity_poly.entity_id
_entity_poly.type
_entity_poly.pdbx_seq_one_letter_code
_entity_poly.pdbx_strand_id
1 'polypeptide(L)'
;MEAFLHFAGNFWWLIFPLGGMIGGGVKAVAAANERRAERRLERYRIKQQTKIAMAEAAARGRDNEAAQKRELAKVLAQHDRTNARWLDYEIDIAKLLDFPMMTDMRDPLTIAFHKARSRADLLRPESVEDLLGDRAAQLEYRDAVHEYAAAFDIAETEAIRRRRSDFSAEAQERLARAQNLLRLASDDGATPQERQNAYARAQKELDGLVVLPAATRASIERRIAGEIEA
;
A
#
# COMPACT_ATOMS: atom_id res chain seq x y z
N MET A 1 33.69 -34.76 94.03
CA MET A 1 34.30 -34.34 92.68
C MET A 1 34.94 -35.51 91.91
N GLU A 2 35.21 -36.62 92.55
CA GLU A 2 35.87 -37.79 91.93
C GLU A 2 34.99 -38.58 90.97
N ALA A 3 33.66 -38.66 91.19
CA ALA A 3 32.73 -39.41 90.32
C ALA A 3 32.53 -38.78 88.92
N PHE A 4 32.76 -37.47 88.80
CA PHE A 4 32.59 -36.77 87.51
C PHE A 4 33.78 -36.94 86.56
N LEU A 5 35.00 -37.04 87.15
CA LEU A 5 36.23 -37.27 86.38
C LEU A 5 36.33 -38.73 85.90
N HIS A 6 35.77 -39.70 86.59
CA HIS A 6 35.71 -41.10 86.17
C HIS A 6 34.73 -41.32 85.01
N PHE A 7 33.65 -40.57 85.00
CA PHE A 7 32.66 -40.58 83.89
C PHE A 7 33.21 -39.97 82.64
N ALA A 8 33.91 -38.84 82.76
CA ALA A 8 34.52 -38.16 81.62
C ALA A 8 35.65 -38.97 80.96
N GLY A 9 36.41 -39.73 81.72
CA GLY A 9 37.52 -40.56 81.18
C GLY A 9 37.06 -41.78 80.40
N ASN A 10 35.87 -42.33 80.67
CA ASN A 10 35.42 -43.60 80.07
C ASN A 10 34.57 -43.36 78.74
N PHE A 11 34.12 -42.14 78.49
CA PHE A 11 33.28 -41.84 77.34
C PHE A 11 33.93 -40.84 76.31
N TRP A 12 35.21 -40.52 76.42
CA TRP A 12 35.91 -39.62 75.57
C TRP A 12 35.90 -40.06 74.11
N TRP A 13 35.75 -41.34 73.83
CA TRP A 13 35.67 -41.88 72.46
C TRP A 13 34.35 -41.56 71.75
N LEU A 14 33.31 -41.15 72.49
CA LEU A 14 32.04 -40.73 71.93
C LEU A 14 32.08 -39.31 71.27
N ILE A 15 33.15 -38.54 71.60
CA ILE A 15 33.32 -37.21 71.06
C ILE A 15 33.73 -37.29 69.57
N PHE A 16 34.42 -38.35 69.15
CA PHE A 16 34.87 -38.53 67.81
C PHE A 16 33.71 -38.75 66.77
N PRO A 17 32.75 -39.61 66.97
CA PRO A 17 31.66 -39.82 66.08
C PRO A 17 30.71 -38.62 66.05
N LEU A 18 30.51 -37.88 67.15
CA LEU A 18 29.67 -36.68 67.19
C LEU A 18 30.29 -35.50 66.48
N GLY A 19 31.59 -35.31 66.60
CA GLY A 19 32.35 -34.26 65.82
C GLY A 19 32.28 -34.48 64.34
N GLY A 20 32.35 -35.69 63.83
CA GLY A 20 32.24 -36.08 62.47
C GLY A 20 30.83 -35.84 61.85
N MET A 21 29.76 -36.08 62.60
CA MET A 21 28.39 -35.86 62.19
C MET A 21 28.05 -34.35 62.04
N ILE A 22 28.53 -33.53 62.98
CA ILE A 22 28.28 -32.04 62.90
C ILE A 22 29.05 -31.43 61.75
N GLY A 23 30.28 -31.80 61.49
CA GLY A 23 31.07 -31.27 60.35
C GLY A 23 30.55 -31.71 58.98
N GLY A 24 30.01 -32.93 58.87
CA GLY A 24 29.37 -33.43 57.67
C GLY A 24 28.06 -32.75 57.34
N GLY A 25 27.24 -32.48 58.35
CA GLY A 25 25.96 -31.79 58.22
C GLY A 25 26.10 -30.34 57.73
N VAL A 26 27.07 -29.59 58.25
CA VAL A 26 27.30 -28.18 57.83
C VAL A 26 27.76 -28.10 56.40
N LYS A 27 28.64 -29.00 55.95
CA LYS A 27 29.10 -29.05 54.53
C LYS A 27 27.96 -29.44 53.58
N ALA A 28 27.06 -30.38 54.00
CA ALA A 28 25.94 -30.79 53.18
C ALA A 28 24.90 -29.68 53.05
N VAL A 29 24.63 -28.90 54.08
CA VAL A 29 23.72 -27.73 54.03
C VAL A 29 24.30 -26.61 53.21
N ALA A 30 25.62 -26.31 53.31
CA ALA A 30 26.30 -25.33 52.51
C ALA A 30 26.22 -25.71 51.00
N ALA A 31 26.54 -26.95 50.65
CA ALA A 31 26.44 -27.44 49.27
C ALA A 31 25.00 -27.43 48.71
N ALA A 32 24.00 -27.72 49.58
CA ALA A 32 22.60 -27.63 49.17
C ALA A 32 22.14 -26.17 48.94
N ASN A 33 22.65 -25.23 49.73
CA ASN A 33 22.38 -23.79 49.52
C ASN A 33 23.04 -23.25 48.28
N GLU A 34 24.29 -23.62 47.97
CA GLU A 34 24.99 -23.27 46.75
C GLU A 34 24.22 -23.76 45.50
N ARG A 35 23.82 -25.02 45.47
CA ARG A 35 23.00 -25.59 44.40
C ARG A 35 21.64 -24.89 44.25
N ARG A 36 21.03 -24.42 45.33
CA ARG A 36 19.79 -23.64 45.29
C ARG A 36 20.05 -22.24 44.72
N ALA A 37 21.14 -21.59 45.09
CA ALA A 37 21.56 -20.30 44.58
C ALA A 37 21.88 -20.38 43.08
N GLU A 38 22.63 -21.38 42.63
CA GLU A 38 22.94 -21.64 41.23
C GLU A 38 21.65 -21.84 40.40
N ARG A 39 20.72 -22.70 40.86
CA ARG A 39 19.43 -22.92 40.20
C ARG A 39 18.57 -21.63 40.11
N ARG A 40 18.66 -20.75 41.14
CA ARG A 40 17.98 -19.44 41.09
C ARG A 40 18.61 -18.52 40.05
N LEU A 41 19.93 -18.48 39.98
CA LEU A 41 20.68 -17.69 38.96
C LEU A 41 20.43 -18.20 37.55
N GLU A 42 20.43 -19.53 37.36
CA GLU A 42 20.11 -20.14 36.07
C GLU A 42 18.67 -19.80 35.61
N ARG A 43 17.69 -19.95 36.52
CA ARG A 43 16.29 -19.58 36.24
C ARG A 43 16.15 -18.08 35.93
N TYR A 44 16.90 -17.23 36.61
CA TYR A 44 16.92 -15.81 36.36
C TYR A 44 17.56 -15.49 34.96
N ARG A 45 18.67 -16.12 34.65
CA ARG A 45 19.31 -16.00 33.32
C ARG A 45 18.41 -16.46 32.18
N ILE A 46 17.76 -17.62 32.33
CA ILE A 46 16.82 -18.15 31.36
C ILE A 46 15.64 -17.18 31.17
N LYS A 47 15.08 -16.65 32.25
CA LYS A 47 13.99 -15.66 32.19
C LYS A 47 14.42 -14.37 31.48
N GLN A 48 15.63 -13.89 31.72
CA GLN A 48 16.15 -12.69 31.04
C GLN A 48 16.40 -12.95 29.55
N GLN A 49 17.02 -14.07 29.21
CA GLN A 49 17.23 -14.47 27.81
C GLN A 49 15.90 -14.61 27.05
N THR A 50 14.90 -15.24 27.69
CA THR A 50 13.57 -15.37 27.08
C THR A 50 12.92 -14.00 26.86
N LYS A 51 13.03 -13.07 27.82
CA LYS A 51 12.50 -11.69 27.65
C LYS A 51 13.20 -10.95 26.52
N ILE A 52 14.52 -11.05 26.43
CA ILE A 52 15.31 -10.43 25.37
C ILE A 52 14.90 -11.01 24.01
N ALA A 53 14.85 -12.34 23.89
CA ALA A 53 14.44 -13.01 22.65
C ALA A 53 13.02 -12.64 22.22
N MET A 54 12.07 -12.53 23.17
CA MET A 54 10.71 -12.07 22.88
C MET A 54 10.68 -10.61 22.43
N ALA A 55 11.46 -9.73 23.06
CA ALA A 55 11.56 -8.33 22.71
C ALA A 55 12.18 -8.14 21.31
N GLU A 56 13.22 -8.90 20.99
CA GLU A 56 13.85 -8.89 19.66
C GLU A 56 12.91 -9.46 18.58
N ALA A 57 12.17 -10.51 18.86
CA ALA A 57 11.17 -11.06 17.94
C ALA A 57 10.04 -10.06 17.68
N ALA A 58 9.56 -9.38 18.72
CA ALA A 58 8.55 -8.33 18.60
C ALA A 58 9.07 -7.09 17.84
N ALA A 59 10.35 -6.72 18.02
CA ALA A 59 10.98 -5.64 17.28
C ALA A 59 11.08 -5.99 15.79
N ARG A 60 11.59 -7.18 15.46
CA ARG A 60 11.67 -7.67 14.06
C ARG A 60 10.29 -7.76 13.40
N GLY A 61 9.27 -8.18 14.15
CA GLY A 61 7.89 -8.19 13.65
C GLY A 61 7.40 -6.80 13.27
N ARG A 62 7.64 -5.79 14.12
CA ARG A 62 7.27 -4.39 13.86
C ARG A 62 8.03 -3.79 12.67
N ASP A 63 9.32 -4.08 12.57
CA ASP A 63 10.15 -3.59 11.45
C ASP A 63 9.67 -4.18 10.12
N ASN A 64 9.32 -5.46 10.09
CA ASN A 64 8.75 -6.12 8.91
C ASN A 64 7.40 -5.53 8.52
N GLU A 65 6.51 -5.29 9.48
CA GLU A 65 5.21 -4.66 9.24
C GLU A 65 5.37 -3.23 8.71
N ALA A 66 6.26 -2.45 9.30
CA ALA A 66 6.56 -1.09 8.82
C ALA A 66 7.16 -1.08 7.42
N ALA A 67 7.96 -2.08 7.06
CA ALA A 67 8.48 -2.24 5.71
C ALA A 67 7.37 -2.59 4.72
N GLN A 68 6.47 -3.52 5.07
CA GLN A 68 5.31 -3.88 4.25
C GLN A 68 4.38 -2.69 4.01
N LYS A 69 4.07 -1.92 5.06
CA LYS A 69 3.26 -0.69 4.93
C LYS A 69 3.88 0.30 3.95
N ARG A 70 5.19 0.51 4.03
CA ARG A 70 5.90 1.41 3.10
C ARG A 70 5.83 0.94 1.65
N GLU A 71 5.98 -0.35 1.40
CA GLU A 71 5.87 -0.91 0.05
C GLU A 71 4.44 -0.79 -0.50
N LEU A 72 3.43 -1.12 0.28
CA LEU A 72 2.03 -0.96 -0.12
C LEU A 72 1.67 0.51 -0.38
N ALA A 73 2.16 1.45 0.45
CA ALA A 73 1.96 2.87 0.22
C ALA A 73 2.56 3.35 -1.11
N LYS A 74 3.71 2.79 -1.54
CA LYS A 74 4.28 3.09 -2.87
C LYS A 74 3.41 2.58 -4.00
N VAL A 75 2.83 1.38 -3.85
CA VAL A 75 1.93 0.80 -4.86
C VAL A 75 0.66 1.63 -4.98
N LEU A 76 0.05 2.02 -3.86
CA LEU A 76 -1.11 2.94 -3.84
C LEU A 76 -0.77 4.27 -4.50
N ALA A 77 0.36 4.88 -4.16
CA ALA A 77 0.80 6.12 -4.78
C ALA A 77 1.07 5.98 -6.29
N GLN A 78 1.51 4.83 -6.76
CA GLN A 78 1.64 4.56 -8.20
C GLN A 78 0.28 4.46 -8.87
N HIS A 79 -0.67 3.76 -8.26
CA HIS A 79 -2.05 3.67 -8.72
C HIS A 79 -2.68 5.07 -8.85
N ASP A 80 -2.58 5.89 -7.80
CA ASP A 80 -3.11 7.24 -7.78
C ASP A 80 -2.49 8.14 -8.84
N ARG A 81 -1.16 8.06 -9.04
CA ARG A 81 -0.48 8.82 -10.10
C ARG A 81 -0.96 8.41 -11.49
N THR A 82 -1.18 7.12 -11.73
CA THR A 82 -1.68 6.65 -13.03
C THR A 82 -3.13 7.09 -13.25
N ASN A 83 -3.97 7.03 -12.23
CA ASN A 83 -5.33 7.56 -12.26
C ASN A 83 -5.37 9.06 -12.52
N ALA A 84 -4.49 9.85 -11.89
CA ALA A 84 -4.40 11.29 -12.13
C ALA A 84 -4.00 11.63 -13.58
N ARG A 85 -3.03 10.89 -14.15
CA ARG A 85 -2.65 11.06 -15.57
C ARG A 85 -3.80 10.70 -16.52
N TRP A 86 -4.56 9.65 -16.19
CA TRP A 86 -5.75 9.30 -16.97
C TRP A 86 -6.85 10.36 -16.85
N LEU A 87 -7.06 10.89 -15.65
CA LEU A 87 -8.05 11.94 -15.40
C LEU A 87 -7.81 13.17 -16.30
N ASP A 88 -6.55 13.53 -16.57
CA ASP A 88 -6.22 14.61 -17.50
C ASP A 88 -6.82 14.39 -18.91
N TYR A 89 -6.89 13.12 -19.36
CA TYR A 89 -7.55 12.79 -20.63
C TYR A 89 -9.07 12.82 -20.56
N GLU A 90 -9.65 12.61 -19.36
CA GLU A 90 -11.09 12.65 -19.18
C GLU A 90 -11.63 14.09 -19.05
N ILE A 91 -10.85 15.03 -18.50
CA ILE A 91 -11.31 16.39 -18.21
C ILE A 91 -10.76 17.45 -19.18
N ASP A 92 -9.57 17.26 -19.75
CA ASP A 92 -8.98 18.19 -20.70
C ASP A 92 -9.44 17.84 -22.12
N ILE A 93 -10.40 18.63 -22.62
CA ILE A 93 -10.99 18.48 -23.95
C ILE A 93 -9.92 18.62 -25.05
N ALA A 94 -8.95 19.51 -24.89
CA ALA A 94 -7.90 19.72 -25.87
C ALA A 94 -7.02 18.47 -25.97
N LYS A 95 -6.59 17.94 -24.83
CA LYS A 95 -5.78 16.71 -24.72
C LYS A 95 -6.54 15.50 -25.30
N LEU A 96 -7.83 15.36 -24.98
CA LEU A 96 -8.68 14.31 -25.51
C LEU A 96 -8.74 14.33 -27.05
N LEU A 97 -8.94 15.51 -27.64
CA LEU A 97 -9.06 15.65 -29.10
C LEU A 97 -7.70 15.63 -29.81
N ASP A 98 -6.61 15.93 -29.11
CA ASP A 98 -5.25 15.77 -29.66
C ASP A 98 -4.79 14.32 -29.67
N PHE A 99 -5.30 13.50 -28.74
CA PHE A 99 -4.92 12.10 -28.57
C PHE A 99 -6.16 11.18 -28.54
N PRO A 100 -6.98 11.15 -29.59
CA PRO A 100 -8.28 10.48 -29.59
C PRO A 100 -8.17 8.96 -29.44
N MET A 101 -7.01 8.37 -29.73
CA MET A 101 -6.75 6.95 -29.50
C MET A 101 -6.98 6.53 -28.05
N MET A 102 -6.68 7.41 -27.07
CA MET A 102 -6.82 7.08 -25.64
C MET A 102 -8.26 6.73 -25.23
N THR A 103 -9.25 7.15 -26.02
CA THR A 103 -10.69 6.87 -25.80
C THR A 103 -11.30 5.96 -26.87
N ASP A 104 -10.53 5.54 -27.86
CA ASP A 104 -11.02 4.65 -28.92
C ASP A 104 -11.03 3.18 -28.45
N MET A 105 -12.21 2.73 -28.03
CA MET A 105 -12.42 1.34 -27.57
C MET A 105 -12.34 0.29 -28.70
N ARG A 106 -11.89 0.66 -29.91
CA ARG A 106 -11.57 -0.25 -31.00
C ARG A 106 -10.06 -0.55 -31.03
N ASP A 107 -9.24 0.30 -30.43
CA ASP A 107 -7.80 0.12 -30.38
C ASP A 107 -7.43 -0.90 -29.31
N PRO A 108 -6.61 -1.93 -29.65
CA PRO A 108 -6.22 -2.97 -28.71
C PRO A 108 -5.46 -2.46 -27.48
N LEU A 109 -4.64 -1.42 -27.64
CA LEU A 109 -3.85 -0.85 -26.53
C LEU A 109 -4.76 -0.11 -25.55
N THR A 110 -5.75 0.62 -26.06
CA THR A 110 -6.78 1.28 -25.25
C THR A 110 -7.63 0.26 -24.50
N ILE A 111 -8.04 -0.83 -25.15
CA ILE A 111 -8.77 -1.91 -24.51
C ILE A 111 -7.92 -2.57 -23.40
N ALA A 112 -6.64 -2.85 -23.69
CA ALA A 112 -5.73 -3.48 -22.72
C ALA A 112 -5.54 -2.59 -21.48
N PHE A 113 -5.32 -1.30 -21.68
CA PHE A 113 -5.23 -0.29 -20.64
C PHE A 113 -6.49 -0.26 -19.75
N HIS A 114 -7.69 -0.17 -20.34
CA HIS A 114 -8.94 -0.10 -19.58
C HIS A 114 -9.22 -1.41 -18.81
N LYS A 115 -8.86 -2.58 -19.36
CA LYS A 115 -8.96 -3.86 -18.64
C LYS A 115 -8.02 -3.91 -17.43
N ALA A 116 -6.76 -3.49 -17.61
CA ALA A 116 -5.79 -3.45 -16.54
C ALA A 116 -6.20 -2.46 -15.43
N ARG A 117 -6.71 -1.28 -15.80
CA ARG A 117 -7.29 -0.30 -14.87
C ARG A 117 -8.41 -0.93 -14.05
N SER A 118 -9.41 -1.53 -14.70
CA SER A 118 -10.56 -2.14 -14.03
C SER A 118 -10.13 -3.24 -13.04
N ARG A 119 -9.10 -4.03 -13.38
CA ARG A 119 -8.53 -5.03 -12.47
C ARG A 119 -7.85 -4.38 -11.27
N ALA A 120 -7.03 -3.35 -11.49
CA ALA A 120 -6.35 -2.65 -10.42
C ALA A 120 -7.34 -1.95 -9.47
N ASP A 121 -8.39 -1.32 -10.02
CA ASP A 121 -9.46 -0.67 -9.26
C ASP A 121 -10.25 -1.70 -8.40
N LEU A 122 -10.55 -2.89 -8.96
CA LEU A 122 -11.25 -3.97 -8.24
C LEU A 122 -10.45 -4.50 -7.05
N LEU A 123 -9.13 -4.58 -7.19
CA LEU A 123 -8.22 -5.12 -6.16
C LEU A 123 -7.73 -4.05 -5.19
N ARG A 124 -8.11 -2.78 -5.41
CA ARG A 124 -7.68 -1.67 -4.58
C ARG A 124 -8.24 -1.80 -3.17
N PRO A 125 -7.38 -1.83 -2.12
CA PRO A 125 -7.85 -1.84 -0.74
C PRO A 125 -8.42 -0.47 -0.34
N GLU A 126 -9.32 -0.45 0.61
CA GLU A 126 -9.79 0.80 1.24
C GLU A 126 -8.69 1.43 2.08
N SER A 127 -7.90 0.60 2.76
CA SER A 127 -6.75 1.02 3.57
C SER A 127 -5.55 0.08 3.37
N VAL A 128 -4.34 0.56 3.71
CA VAL A 128 -3.13 -0.28 3.70
C VAL A 128 -3.27 -1.46 4.65
N GLU A 129 -3.97 -1.25 5.75
CA GLU A 129 -4.22 -2.23 6.82
C GLU A 129 -4.96 -3.47 6.34
N ASP A 130 -5.85 -3.33 5.34
CA ASP A 130 -6.66 -4.43 4.80
C ASP A 130 -5.83 -5.52 4.13
N LEU A 131 -4.66 -5.14 3.62
CA LEU A 131 -3.72 -6.06 2.98
C LEU A 131 -2.62 -6.58 3.94
N LEU A 132 -2.53 -6.03 5.18
CA LEU A 132 -1.52 -6.50 6.13
C LEU A 132 -1.85 -7.94 6.58
N GLY A 133 -0.88 -8.82 6.43
CA GLY A 133 -1.04 -10.23 6.78
C GLY A 133 -1.51 -11.13 5.63
N ASP A 134 -2.04 -10.58 4.54
CA ASP A 134 -2.36 -11.35 3.32
C ASP A 134 -1.33 -11.09 2.22
N ARG A 135 -0.30 -11.91 2.22
CA ARG A 135 0.78 -11.81 1.22
C ARG A 135 0.32 -12.06 -0.20
N ALA A 136 -0.68 -12.91 -0.39
CA ALA A 136 -1.20 -13.23 -1.72
C ALA A 136 -1.94 -12.03 -2.30
N ALA A 137 -2.85 -11.41 -1.54
CA ALA A 137 -3.56 -10.20 -1.94
C ALA A 137 -2.63 -9.02 -2.18
N GLN A 138 -1.57 -8.85 -1.36
CA GLN A 138 -0.53 -7.84 -1.59
C GLN A 138 0.14 -7.99 -2.96
N LEU A 139 0.54 -9.21 -3.31
CA LEU A 139 1.21 -9.50 -4.57
C LEU A 139 0.26 -9.29 -5.75
N GLU A 140 -0.97 -9.76 -5.64
CA GLU A 140 -1.98 -9.63 -6.68
C GLU A 140 -2.31 -8.14 -6.97
N TYR A 141 -2.53 -7.34 -5.93
CA TYR A 141 -2.76 -5.91 -6.09
C TYR A 141 -1.54 -5.19 -6.72
N ARG A 142 -0.34 -5.47 -6.21
CA ARG A 142 0.89 -4.90 -6.77
C ARG A 142 1.04 -5.22 -8.27
N ASP A 143 0.84 -6.49 -8.64
CA ASP A 143 1.00 -6.92 -10.02
C ASP A 143 -0.07 -6.29 -10.92
N ALA A 144 -1.31 -6.14 -10.44
CA ALA A 144 -2.38 -5.43 -11.14
C ALA A 144 -2.05 -3.95 -11.37
N VAL A 145 -1.51 -3.24 -10.37
CA VAL A 145 -1.10 -1.83 -10.50
C VAL A 145 0.07 -1.67 -11.48
N HIS A 146 1.05 -2.58 -11.45
CA HIS A 146 2.16 -2.57 -12.40
C HIS A 146 1.68 -2.82 -13.83
N GLU A 147 0.79 -3.80 -14.03
CA GLU A 147 0.16 -4.07 -15.33
C GLU A 147 -0.61 -2.85 -15.83
N TYR A 148 -1.39 -2.21 -14.97
CA TYR A 148 -2.15 -0.99 -15.29
C TYR A 148 -1.23 0.16 -15.71
N ALA A 149 -0.19 0.46 -14.93
CA ALA A 149 0.74 1.54 -15.24
C ALA A 149 1.48 1.28 -16.57
N ALA A 150 1.93 0.03 -16.80
CA ALA A 150 2.61 -0.33 -18.04
C ALA A 150 1.68 -0.25 -19.26
N ALA A 151 0.45 -0.75 -19.15
CA ALA A 151 -0.54 -0.68 -20.23
C ALA A 151 -0.91 0.77 -20.57
N PHE A 152 -1.05 1.65 -19.55
CA PHE A 152 -1.27 3.07 -19.74
C PHE A 152 -0.09 3.74 -20.45
N ASP A 153 1.15 3.50 -20.02
CA ASP A 153 2.36 4.08 -20.61
C ASP A 153 2.50 3.68 -22.09
N ILE A 154 2.20 2.43 -22.44
CA ILE A 154 2.21 1.94 -23.82
C ILE A 154 1.14 2.64 -24.65
N ALA A 155 -0.10 2.70 -24.16
CA ALA A 155 -1.21 3.35 -24.84
C ALA A 155 -0.95 4.85 -25.04
N GLU A 156 -0.48 5.55 -24.00
CA GLU A 156 -0.15 6.98 -24.05
C GLU A 156 0.99 7.27 -25.05
N THR A 157 2.05 6.47 -25.01
CA THR A 157 3.19 6.63 -25.96
C THR A 157 2.72 6.48 -27.40
N GLU A 158 1.89 5.49 -27.68
CA GLU A 158 1.36 5.27 -29.02
C GLU A 158 0.35 6.36 -29.40
N ALA A 159 -0.49 6.83 -28.51
CA ALA A 159 -1.40 7.95 -28.74
C ALA A 159 -0.63 9.23 -29.08
N ILE A 160 0.46 9.52 -28.37
CA ILE A 160 1.33 10.67 -28.66
C ILE A 160 2.00 10.52 -30.03
N ARG A 161 2.42 9.31 -30.39
CA ARG A 161 3.03 9.04 -31.70
C ARG A 161 2.04 9.25 -32.85
N ARG A 162 0.83 8.73 -32.71
CA ARG A 162 -0.20 8.80 -33.76
C ARG A 162 -0.87 10.15 -33.78
N ARG A 163 -1.15 10.78 -32.65
CA ARG A 163 -1.96 12.00 -32.56
C ARG A 163 -3.26 11.86 -33.36
N ARG A 164 -3.45 12.68 -34.37
CA ARG A 164 -4.59 12.68 -35.29
C ARG A 164 -4.27 12.02 -36.64
N SER A 165 -3.12 11.36 -36.80
CA SER A 165 -2.67 10.83 -38.10
C SER A 165 -3.58 9.71 -38.64
N ASP A 166 -4.32 9.04 -37.77
CA ASP A 166 -5.24 7.97 -38.17
C ASP A 166 -6.55 8.52 -38.81
N PHE A 167 -6.73 9.84 -38.80
CA PHE A 167 -7.88 10.51 -39.40
C PHE A 167 -7.54 11.09 -40.76
N SER A 168 -8.52 11.07 -41.66
CA SER A 168 -8.40 11.79 -42.94
C SER A 168 -8.25 13.31 -42.74
N ALA A 169 -7.73 14.02 -43.74
CA ALA A 169 -7.58 15.46 -43.65
C ALA A 169 -8.91 16.17 -43.32
N GLU A 170 -10.03 15.72 -43.90
CA GLU A 170 -11.37 16.24 -43.61
C GLU A 170 -11.77 15.98 -42.15
N ALA A 171 -11.50 14.78 -41.62
CA ALA A 171 -11.78 14.42 -40.24
C ALA A 171 -10.92 15.24 -39.27
N GLN A 172 -9.66 15.50 -39.58
CA GLN A 172 -8.77 16.37 -38.79
C GLN A 172 -9.28 17.80 -38.71
N GLU A 173 -9.80 18.35 -39.84
CA GLU A 173 -10.44 19.67 -39.88
C GLU A 173 -11.71 19.70 -39.02
N ARG A 174 -12.56 18.65 -39.08
CA ARG A 174 -13.73 18.51 -38.22
C ARG A 174 -13.32 18.49 -36.75
N LEU A 175 -12.30 17.73 -36.37
CA LEU A 175 -11.77 17.70 -34.99
C LEU A 175 -11.26 19.08 -34.55
N ALA A 176 -10.58 19.82 -35.42
CA ALA A 176 -10.12 21.17 -35.10
C ALA A 176 -11.29 22.14 -34.88
N ARG A 177 -12.34 22.07 -35.73
CA ARG A 177 -13.57 22.84 -35.53
C ARG A 177 -14.28 22.48 -34.24
N ALA A 178 -14.42 21.17 -33.93
CA ALA A 178 -15.01 20.69 -32.68
C ALA A 178 -14.25 21.21 -31.46
N GLN A 179 -12.92 21.20 -31.48
CA GLN A 179 -12.08 21.71 -30.39
C GLN A 179 -12.35 23.19 -30.12
N ASN A 180 -12.45 24.03 -31.18
CA ASN A 180 -12.77 25.44 -31.03
C ASN A 180 -14.20 25.65 -30.47
N LEU A 181 -15.17 24.87 -30.94
CA LEU A 181 -16.53 24.93 -30.46
C LEU A 181 -16.68 24.48 -29.01
N LEU A 182 -15.97 23.44 -28.60
CA LEU A 182 -15.98 22.96 -27.21
C LEU A 182 -15.29 23.96 -26.26
N ARG A 183 -14.24 24.66 -26.73
CA ARG A 183 -13.63 25.75 -25.99
C ARG A 183 -14.63 26.88 -25.74
N LEU A 184 -15.40 27.27 -26.77
CA LEU A 184 -16.46 28.28 -26.63
C LEU A 184 -17.60 27.79 -25.71
N ALA A 185 -17.96 26.51 -25.77
CA ALA A 185 -18.96 25.91 -24.90
C ALA A 185 -18.53 25.90 -23.41
N SER A 186 -17.23 25.95 -23.16
CA SER A 186 -16.64 25.99 -21.83
C SER A 186 -16.18 27.39 -21.39
N ASP A 187 -16.39 28.41 -22.21
CA ASP A 187 -16.01 29.80 -21.93
C ASP A 187 -17.02 30.48 -20.99
N ASP A 188 -16.59 30.89 -19.82
CA ASP A 188 -17.42 31.59 -18.85
C ASP A 188 -17.84 33.00 -19.31
N GLY A 189 -17.10 33.59 -20.26
CA GLY A 189 -17.44 34.88 -20.89
C GLY A 189 -18.56 34.78 -21.93
N ALA A 190 -18.90 33.57 -22.41
CA ALA A 190 -19.98 33.37 -23.37
C ALA A 190 -21.35 33.25 -22.67
N THR A 191 -22.39 33.71 -23.37
CA THR A 191 -23.77 33.53 -22.84
C THR A 191 -24.17 32.05 -22.83
N PRO A 192 -25.10 31.64 -21.91
CA PRO A 192 -25.59 30.25 -21.88
C PRO A 192 -26.09 29.75 -23.23
N GLN A 193 -26.76 30.60 -24.00
CA GLN A 193 -27.27 30.27 -25.34
C GLN A 193 -26.14 30.03 -26.34
N GLU A 194 -25.08 30.84 -26.31
CA GLU A 194 -23.90 30.65 -27.13
C GLU A 194 -23.16 29.36 -26.78
N ARG A 195 -22.98 29.07 -25.49
CA ARG A 195 -22.36 27.82 -25.02
C ARG A 195 -23.14 26.60 -25.48
N GLN A 196 -24.49 26.62 -25.34
CA GLN A 196 -25.36 25.53 -25.79
C GLN A 196 -25.29 25.33 -27.32
N ASN A 197 -25.33 26.41 -28.10
CA ASN A 197 -25.21 26.34 -29.55
C ASN A 197 -23.84 25.81 -30.00
N ALA A 198 -22.78 26.26 -29.34
CA ALA A 198 -21.42 25.79 -29.61
C ALA A 198 -21.28 24.29 -29.30
N TYR A 199 -21.81 23.81 -28.16
CA TYR A 199 -21.82 22.39 -27.79
C TYR A 199 -22.59 21.54 -28.80
N ALA A 200 -23.80 21.94 -29.19
CA ALA A 200 -24.60 21.22 -30.18
C ALA A 200 -23.92 21.11 -31.56
N ARG A 201 -23.18 22.15 -31.97
CA ARG A 201 -22.37 22.12 -33.18
C ARG A 201 -21.14 21.22 -33.02
N ALA A 202 -20.46 21.28 -31.87
CA ALA A 202 -19.31 20.43 -31.59
C ALA A 202 -19.70 18.94 -31.66
N GLN A 203 -20.84 18.55 -31.11
CA GLN A 203 -21.33 17.18 -31.20
C GLN A 203 -21.50 16.70 -32.66
N LYS A 204 -21.99 17.55 -33.55
CA LYS A 204 -22.12 17.23 -34.98
C LYS A 204 -20.75 17.03 -35.65
N GLU A 205 -19.77 17.85 -35.29
CA GLU A 205 -18.41 17.71 -35.85
C GLU A 205 -17.71 16.43 -35.31
N LEU A 206 -18.01 15.99 -34.09
CA LEU A 206 -17.45 14.81 -33.49
C LEU A 206 -18.15 13.51 -33.92
N ASP A 207 -19.34 13.61 -34.48
CA ASP A 207 -20.14 12.44 -34.84
C ASP A 207 -19.41 11.49 -35.80
N GLY A 208 -19.31 10.22 -35.41
CA GLY A 208 -18.56 9.18 -36.13
C GLY A 208 -17.04 9.29 -36.01
N LEU A 209 -16.48 10.31 -35.35
CA LEU A 209 -15.02 10.48 -35.16
C LEU A 209 -14.56 10.12 -33.75
N VAL A 210 -15.11 10.80 -32.74
CA VAL A 210 -14.72 10.64 -31.33
C VAL A 210 -15.95 10.66 -30.43
N VAL A 211 -15.98 9.76 -29.46
CA VAL A 211 -17.00 9.74 -28.40
C VAL A 211 -16.43 10.42 -27.17
N LEU A 212 -17.04 11.53 -26.75
CA LEU A 212 -16.65 12.20 -25.52
C LEU A 212 -16.96 11.31 -24.30
N PRO A 213 -16.02 11.14 -23.33
CA PRO A 213 -16.27 10.46 -22.07
C PRO A 213 -17.47 11.06 -21.32
N ALA A 214 -18.14 10.24 -20.51
CA ALA A 214 -19.31 10.69 -19.75
C ALA A 214 -18.96 11.85 -18.78
N ALA A 215 -17.78 11.78 -18.14
CA ALA A 215 -17.30 12.82 -17.25
C ALA A 215 -17.10 14.17 -17.96
N THR A 216 -16.49 14.14 -19.15
CA THR A 216 -16.28 15.34 -19.98
C THR A 216 -17.62 15.96 -20.39
N ARG A 217 -18.56 15.14 -20.85
CA ARG A 217 -19.91 15.61 -21.23
C ARG A 217 -20.62 16.25 -20.05
N ALA A 218 -20.65 15.59 -18.89
CA ALA A 218 -21.27 16.11 -17.69
C ALA A 218 -20.65 17.44 -17.23
N SER A 219 -19.31 17.58 -17.34
CA SER A 219 -18.62 18.83 -17.01
C SER A 219 -19.04 19.99 -17.93
N ILE A 220 -19.10 19.75 -19.24
CA ILE A 220 -19.55 20.78 -20.21
C ILE A 220 -21.01 21.16 -19.95
N GLU A 221 -21.89 20.18 -19.75
CA GLU A 221 -23.32 20.39 -19.50
C GLU A 221 -23.57 21.21 -18.23
N ARG A 222 -22.84 20.94 -17.15
CA ARG A 222 -22.88 21.73 -15.90
C ARG A 222 -22.44 23.18 -16.13
N ARG A 223 -21.37 23.42 -16.90
CA ARG A 223 -20.94 24.78 -17.25
C ARG A 223 -21.97 25.52 -18.11
N ILE A 224 -22.60 24.83 -19.07
CA ILE A 224 -23.68 25.41 -19.86
C ILE A 224 -24.86 25.80 -18.97
N ALA A 225 -25.23 24.99 -18.01
CA ALA A 225 -26.30 25.26 -17.04
C ALA A 225 -25.97 26.42 -16.09
N GLY A 226 -24.73 26.87 -16.02
CA GLY A 226 -24.31 27.94 -15.11
C GLY A 226 -24.07 27.48 -13.68
N GLU A 227 -23.93 26.15 -13.45
CA GLU A 227 -23.50 25.60 -12.18
C GLU A 227 -22.01 25.85 -12.05
N ILE A 228 -21.63 26.91 -11.35
CA ILE A 228 -20.24 27.23 -11.01
C ILE A 228 -19.81 26.24 -9.95
N GLU A 229 -18.75 25.49 -10.21
CA GLU A 229 -18.08 24.75 -9.14
C GLU A 229 -17.49 25.75 -8.15
N ALA A 230 -18.04 25.73 -6.91
CA ALA A 230 -17.53 26.49 -5.78
C ALA A 230 -16.35 25.77 -5.14
#